data_f33d00f013f5fc87a11130a21ccb2b7d
#
_entry.id   f33d00f013f5fc87a11130a21ccb2b7d
#
_cell.length_a   1.000
_cell.length_b   1.000
_cell.length_c   1.000
_cell.angle_alpha   90.00
_cell.angle_beta   90.00
_cell.angle_gamma   90.00
#
_symmetry.space_group_name_H-M   'P 1'
#
loop_
_entity.id
_entity.type
_entity.pdbx_description
1 polymer ?
#
loop_
_entity_poly.entity_id
_entity_poly.type
_entity_poly.pdbx_seq_one_letter_code
_entity_poly.pdbx_strand_id
1 'polypeptide(L)'
;MVNEKVGRAANPGKRTRLPAAERRAQILTVARDLFVTQGFEQASMRRIADAAGITPTAIYDHFADKEALLTAIAADFFDGLVAAMTVPPDAATDPLDLLRQLMINYVRYGLAHPNEYRLVFMTSLSRFVPTLGHRGLPCAGEVPEDVVQKTVKAMQSFGILQTGIERLVAAGLLRADDPEGFADSVWAMGHGIVSLVITKGDSNFTPIDRWIDTSIGILMDGMRPR
;
A
#
# COMPACT_ATOMS: atom_id res chain seq x y z
N MET A 1 53.61 26.46 42.39
CA MET A 1 52.86 26.98 41.24
C MET A 1 52.45 25.81 40.39
N VAL A 2 51.22 25.40 40.57
CA VAL A 2 50.62 24.21 39.83
C VAL A 2 49.77 24.77 38.67
N ASN A 3 50.12 24.43 37.46
CA ASN A 3 49.48 24.91 36.26
C ASN A 3 48.41 23.93 35.85
N GLU A 4 47.15 24.28 36.13
CA GLU A 4 45.96 23.49 35.85
C GLU A 4 45.58 23.68 34.39
N LYS A 5 45.77 22.62 33.57
CA LYS A 5 45.32 22.60 32.17
C LYS A 5 43.81 22.40 32.16
N VAL A 6 43.08 23.46 31.85
CA VAL A 6 41.64 23.42 31.55
C VAL A 6 41.38 22.51 30.35
N GLY A 7 40.63 21.45 30.61
CA GLY A 7 40.21 20.47 29.60
C GLY A 7 39.33 21.12 28.52
N ARG A 8 39.73 20.92 27.29
CA ARG A 8 39.02 21.35 26.06
C ARG A 8 37.72 20.57 25.93
N ALA A 9 36.59 21.27 26.06
CA ALA A 9 35.28 20.70 25.91
C ALA A 9 35.14 19.95 24.56
N ALA A 10 34.63 18.72 24.62
CA ALA A 10 34.38 17.89 23.48
C ALA A 10 33.34 18.56 22.56
N ASN A 11 33.69 18.68 21.30
CA ASN A 11 32.86 19.20 20.23
C ASN A 11 31.63 18.29 20.07
N PRO A 12 30.36 18.79 20.14
CA PRO A 12 29.16 17.95 19.94
C PRO A 12 29.18 17.39 18.52
N GLY A 13 29.21 16.05 18.43
CA GLY A 13 29.52 15.25 17.28
C GLY A 13 28.91 15.73 15.97
N LYS A 14 29.73 15.73 14.93
CA LYS A 14 29.31 15.79 13.53
C LYS A 14 28.15 14.78 13.33
N ARG A 15 26.91 15.24 13.18
CA ARG A 15 25.80 14.40 12.76
C ARG A 15 26.20 13.72 11.45
N THR A 16 26.44 12.43 11.49
CA THR A 16 26.78 11.63 10.30
C THR A 16 25.67 11.82 9.27
N ARG A 17 26.05 12.32 8.10
CA ARG A 17 25.09 12.54 7.01
C ARG A 17 24.59 11.17 6.55
N LEU A 18 23.30 10.88 6.74
CA LEU A 18 22.68 9.65 6.25
C LEU A 18 22.85 9.53 4.73
N PRO A 19 23.06 8.32 4.20
CA PRO A 19 22.99 8.07 2.77
C PRO A 19 21.67 8.58 2.17
N ALA A 20 21.68 9.00 0.90
CA ALA A 20 20.50 9.61 0.26
C ALA A 20 19.27 8.70 0.28
N ALA A 21 19.44 7.39 0.10
CA ALA A 21 18.36 6.42 0.14
C ALA A 21 17.74 6.30 1.55
N GLU A 22 18.58 6.24 2.59
CA GLU A 22 18.09 6.19 3.98
C GLU A 22 17.37 7.48 4.37
N ARG A 23 17.88 8.63 3.90
CA ARG A 23 17.24 9.92 4.13
C ARG A 23 15.88 9.99 3.44
N ARG A 24 15.81 9.51 2.20
CA ARG A 24 14.54 9.44 1.46
C ARG A 24 13.51 8.56 2.18
N ALA A 25 13.90 7.39 2.67
CA ALA A 25 13.02 6.50 3.45
C ALA A 25 12.55 7.14 4.76
N GLN A 26 13.45 7.85 5.47
CA GLN A 26 13.10 8.59 6.68
C GLN A 26 12.05 9.68 6.39
N ILE A 27 12.24 10.46 5.33
CA ILE A 27 11.28 11.51 4.93
C ILE A 27 9.91 10.90 4.62
N LEU A 28 9.85 9.78 3.89
CA LEU A 28 8.59 9.08 3.57
C LEU A 28 7.88 8.59 4.84
N THR A 29 8.60 8.01 5.79
CA THR A 29 8.03 7.57 7.06
C THR A 29 7.39 8.73 7.82
N VAL A 30 8.11 9.84 7.96
CA VAL A 30 7.62 11.03 8.65
C VAL A 30 6.43 11.67 7.92
N ALA A 31 6.50 11.75 6.59
CA ALA A 31 5.41 12.30 5.77
C ALA A 31 4.13 11.47 5.91
N ARG A 32 4.23 10.13 5.81
CA ARG A 32 3.13 9.22 6.02
C ARG A 32 2.45 9.44 7.37
N ASP A 33 3.22 9.48 8.45
CA ASP A 33 2.69 9.63 9.80
C ASP A 33 2.00 11.00 9.99
N LEU A 34 2.54 12.07 9.40
CA LEU A 34 1.91 13.39 9.41
C LEU A 34 0.63 13.42 8.56
N PHE A 35 0.60 12.79 7.40
CA PHE A 35 -0.59 12.72 6.54
C PHE A 35 -1.74 11.96 7.24
N VAL A 36 -1.43 10.89 7.97
CA VAL A 36 -2.42 10.11 8.71
C VAL A 36 -2.93 10.84 9.94
N THR A 37 -2.04 11.46 10.72
CA THR A 37 -2.41 12.04 12.03
C THR A 37 -2.99 13.44 11.94
N GLN A 38 -2.56 14.25 10.97
CA GLN A 38 -2.96 15.64 10.85
C GLN A 38 -3.80 15.92 9.60
N GLY A 39 -3.82 14.98 8.65
CA GLY A 39 -4.40 15.16 7.33
C GLY A 39 -3.42 15.79 6.34
N PHE A 40 -3.60 15.44 5.07
CA PHE A 40 -2.74 15.89 3.96
C PHE A 40 -2.72 17.42 3.82
N GLU A 41 -3.90 18.07 3.92
CA GLU A 41 -4.01 19.51 3.71
C GLU A 41 -3.25 20.31 4.78
N GLN A 42 -3.21 19.82 6.03
CA GLN A 42 -2.54 20.48 7.15
C GLN A 42 -1.03 20.20 7.20
N ALA A 43 -0.58 19.14 6.56
CA ALA A 43 0.85 18.85 6.44
C ALA A 43 1.51 19.82 5.44
N SER A 44 2.71 20.30 5.75
CA SER A 44 3.53 21.12 4.84
C SER A 44 4.93 20.54 4.70
N MET A 45 5.58 20.78 3.57
CA MET A 45 6.97 20.37 3.33
C MET A 45 7.90 20.82 4.46
N ARG A 46 7.68 22.03 4.99
CA ARG A 46 8.46 22.55 6.13
C ARG A 46 8.25 21.71 7.41
N ARG A 47 6.99 21.38 7.76
CA ARG A 47 6.71 20.55 8.95
C ARG A 47 7.27 19.14 8.80
N ILE A 48 7.23 18.58 7.60
CA ILE A 48 7.82 17.26 7.30
C ILE A 48 9.35 17.34 7.45
N ALA A 49 10.00 18.38 6.92
CA ALA A 49 11.43 18.58 7.07
C ALA A 49 11.84 18.74 8.54
N ASP A 50 11.12 19.58 9.31
CA ASP A 50 11.36 19.79 10.73
C ASP A 50 11.25 18.46 11.51
N ALA A 51 10.20 17.68 11.25
CA ALA A 51 9.97 16.38 11.89
C ALA A 51 11.01 15.32 11.45
N ALA A 52 11.52 15.39 10.22
CA ALA A 52 12.61 14.54 9.74
C ALA A 52 14.02 15.01 10.22
N GLY A 53 14.10 16.14 10.92
CA GLY A 53 15.33 16.71 11.42
C GLY A 53 16.27 17.21 10.32
N ILE A 54 15.73 17.73 9.21
CA ILE A 54 16.45 18.31 8.08
C ILE A 54 16.02 19.76 7.84
N THR A 55 16.80 20.47 7.04
CA THR A 55 16.42 21.85 6.68
C THR A 55 15.26 21.84 5.67
N PRO A 56 14.39 22.89 5.67
CA PRO A 56 13.34 23.02 4.68
C PRO A 56 13.82 22.98 3.21
N THR A 57 15.07 23.41 2.96
CA THR A 57 15.68 23.35 1.62
C THR A 57 16.08 21.92 1.26
N ALA A 58 16.62 21.16 2.22
CA ALA A 58 17.13 19.82 1.96
C ALA A 58 16.01 18.80 1.60
N ILE A 59 14.74 19.05 1.97
CA ILE A 59 13.65 18.15 1.60
C ILE A 59 13.39 18.18 0.09
N TYR A 60 13.59 19.36 -0.55
CA TYR A 60 13.40 19.53 -1.99
C TYR A 60 14.47 18.84 -2.84
N ASP A 61 15.61 18.44 -2.24
CA ASP A 61 16.60 17.57 -2.91
C ASP A 61 16.06 16.15 -3.11
N HIS A 62 14.99 15.77 -2.38
CA HIS A 62 14.40 14.43 -2.40
C HIS A 62 12.99 14.37 -2.99
N PHE A 63 12.17 15.40 -2.76
CA PHE A 63 10.77 15.46 -3.19
C PHE A 63 10.38 16.88 -3.57
N ALA A 64 9.78 17.04 -4.74
CA ALA A 64 9.38 18.35 -5.28
C ALA A 64 8.26 19.01 -4.45
N ASP A 65 7.29 18.22 -3.97
CA ASP A 65 6.08 18.68 -3.28
C ASP A 65 5.46 17.57 -2.42
N LYS A 66 4.32 17.85 -1.81
CA LYS A 66 3.55 16.89 -0.99
C LYS A 66 2.94 15.76 -1.84
N GLU A 67 2.56 16.06 -3.03
CA GLU A 67 1.97 15.13 -4.00
C GLU A 67 3.01 14.08 -4.41
N ALA A 68 4.26 14.49 -4.63
CA ALA A 68 5.38 13.58 -4.88
C ALA A 68 5.65 12.64 -3.70
N LEU A 69 5.53 13.15 -2.46
CA LEU A 69 5.62 12.32 -1.24
C LEU A 69 4.49 11.30 -1.18
N LEU A 70 3.25 11.74 -1.37
CA LEU A 70 2.08 10.85 -1.35
C LEU A 70 2.18 9.75 -2.42
N THR A 71 2.59 10.16 -3.63
CA THR A 71 2.77 9.23 -4.75
C THR A 71 3.87 8.20 -4.46
N ALA A 72 4.96 8.62 -3.83
CA ALA A 72 6.02 7.69 -3.44
C ALA A 72 5.57 6.71 -2.34
N ILE A 73 4.82 7.18 -1.34
CA ILE A 73 4.22 6.31 -0.30
C ILE A 73 3.29 5.27 -0.93
N ALA A 74 2.44 5.69 -1.87
CA ALA A 74 1.54 4.78 -2.57
C ALA A 74 2.30 3.76 -3.43
N ALA A 75 3.36 4.19 -4.14
CA ALA A 75 4.18 3.29 -4.94
C ALA A 75 4.85 2.21 -4.08
N ASP A 76 5.46 2.60 -2.96
CA ASP A 76 6.10 1.66 -2.02
C ASP A 76 5.07 0.67 -1.44
N PHE A 77 3.85 1.14 -1.14
CA PHE A 77 2.76 0.28 -0.68
C PHE A 77 2.36 -0.76 -1.75
N PHE A 78 2.15 -0.33 -2.99
CA PHE A 78 1.77 -1.26 -4.07
C PHE A 78 2.89 -2.22 -4.46
N ASP A 79 4.16 -1.81 -4.38
CA ASP A 79 5.30 -2.73 -4.57
C ASP A 79 5.29 -3.86 -3.55
N GLY A 80 5.08 -3.52 -2.29
CA GLY A 80 4.97 -4.51 -1.23
C GLY A 80 3.71 -5.39 -1.37
N LEU A 81 2.58 -4.82 -1.78
CA LEU A 81 1.35 -5.57 -2.02
C LEU A 81 1.52 -6.58 -3.16
N VAL A 82 2.09 -6.18 -4.29
CA VAL A 82 2.40 -7.07 -5.42
C VAL A 82 3.33 -8.20 -4.97
N ALA A 83 4.38 -7.88 -4.22
CA ALA A 83 5.30 -8.89 -3.68
C ALA A 83 4.59 -9.87 -2.75
N ALA A 84 3.72 -9.38 -1.86
CA ALA A 84 2.94 -10.21 -0.95
C ALA A 84 1.93 -11.11 -1.68
N MET A 85 1.32 -10.62 -2.77
CA MET A 85 0.37 -11.37 -3.59
C MET A 85 1.05 -12.33 -4.58
N THR A 86 2.35 -12.23 -4.79
CA THR A 86 3.08 -13.16 -5.66
C THR A 86 3.25 -14.50 -4.95
N VAL A 87 2.54 -15.53 -5.43
CA VAL A 87 2.62 -16.90 -4.93
C VAL A 87 3.57 -17.68 -5.82
N PRO A 88 4.58 -18.38 -5.27
CA PRO A 88 5.47 -19.24 -6.04
C PRO A 88 4.69 -20.30 -6.83
N PRO A 89 5.10 -20.67 -8.06
CA PRO A 89 4.36 -21.59 -8.93
C PRO A 89 4.14 -22.99 -8.32
N ASP A 90 5.01 -23.39 -7.42
CA ASP A 90 5.02 -24.70 -6.73
C ASP A 90 4.28 -24.68 -5.37
N ALA A 91 3.88 -23.52 -4.90
CA ALA A 91 3.24 -23.37 -3.59
C ALA A 91 1.74 -23.72 -3.56
N ALA A 92 1.07 -23.74 -4.72
CA ALA A 92 -0.34 -24.13 -4.81
C ALA A 92 -0.57 -24.97 -6.08
N THR A 93 -0.96 -26.22 -5.91
CA THR A 93 -1.31 -27.13 -7.02
C THR A 93 -2.77 -26.98 -7.43
N ASP A 94 -3.65 -26.52 -6.53
CA ASP A 94 -5.05 -26.27 -6.81
C ASP A 94 -5.27 -24.76 -7.10
N PRO A 95 -5.85 -24.40 -8.25
CA PRO A 95 -6.18 -23.01 -8.58
C PRO A 95 -7.10 -22.31 -7.58
N LEU A 96 -7.98 -23.04 -6.88
CA LEU A 96 -8.85 -22.50 -5.82
C LEU A 96 -8.04 -22.14 -4.58
N ASP A 97 -7.07 -22.99 -4.20
CA ASP A 97 -6.15 -22.68 -3.10
C ASP A 97 -5.28 -21.47 -3.42
N LEU A 98 -4.90 -21.27 -4.70
CA LEU A 98 -4.17 -20.09 -5.14
C LEU A 98 -5.01 -18.81 -4.89
N LEU A 99 -6.27 -18.79 -5.31
CA LEU A 99 -7.15 -17.64 -5.09
C LEU A 99 -7.31 -17.35 -3.59
N ARG A 100 -7.52 -18.39 -2.79
CA ARG A 100 -7.60 -18.29 -1.33
C ARG A 100 -6.34 -17.67 -0.74
N GLN A 101 -5.17 -18.13 -1.16
CA GLN A 101 -3.89 -17.62 -0.68
C GLN A 101 -3.67 -16.15 -1.08
N LEU A 102 -4.04 -15.76 -2.32
CA LEU A 102 -3.99 -14.37 -2.77
C LEU A 102 -4.83 -13.46 -1.86
N MET A 103 -6.04 -13.89 -1.50
CA MET A 103 -6.92 -13.12 -0.62
C MET A 103 -6.39 -13.02 0.81
N ILE A 104 -5.86 -14.11 1.36
CA ILE A 104 -5.21 -14.10 2.67
C ILE A 104 -4.04 -13.12 2.67
N ASN A 105 -3.20 -13.18 1.64
CA ASN A 105 -2.03 -12.31 1.52
C ASN A 105 -2.42 -10.84 1.39
N TYR A 106 -3.45 -10.53 0.57
CA TYR A 106 -3.98 -9.18 0.43
C TYR A 106 -4.46 -8.62 1.78
N VAL A 107 -5.30 -9.36 2.49
CA VAL A 107 -5.86 -8.90 3.78
C VAL A 107 -4.74 -8.73 4.81
N ARG A 108 -3.85 -9.72 4.95
CA ARG A 108 -2.73 -9.65 5.90
C ARG A 108 -1.80 -8.49 5.61
N TYR A 109 -1.49 -8.24 4.33
CA TYR A 109 -0.66 -7.10 3.94
C TYR A 109 -1.35 -5.77 4.29
N GLY A 110 -2.62 -5.61 3.96
CA GLY A 110 -3.39 -4.40 4.29
C GLY A 110 -3.45 -4.14 5.81
N LEU A 111 -3.63 -5.19 6.61
CA LEU A 111 -3.65 -5.09 8.07
C LEU A 111 -2.26 -4.83 8.68
N ALA A 112 -1.19 -5.26 8.03
CA ALA A 112 0.18 -4.96 8.45
C ALA A 112 0.61 -3.51 8.12
N HIS A 113 -0.07 -2.87 7.15
CA HIS A 113 0.23 -1.52 6.67
C HIS A 113 -0.99 -0.58 6.76
N PRO A 114 -1.61 -0.41 7.94
CA PRO A 114 -2.90 0.26 8.08
C PRO A 114 -2.87 1.74 7.72
N ASN A 115 -1.74 2.41 7.93
CA ASN A 115 -1.59 3.84 7.64
C ASN A 115 -1.51 4.09 6.13
N GLU A 116 -0.71 3.33 5.42
CA GLU A 116 -0.59 3.37 3.97
C GLU A 116 -1.93 2.98 3.32
N TYR A 117 -2.57 1.92 3.83
CA TYR A 117 -3.87 1.46 3.35
C TYR A 117 -4.94 2.57 3.45
N ARG A 118 -4.99 3.27 4.60
CA ARG A 118 -5.88 4.43 4.76
C ARG A 118 -5.60 5.52 3.73
N LEU A 119 -4.33 5.89 3.55
CA LEU A 119 -3.95 6.94 2.59
C LEU A 119 -4.33 6.56 1.16
N VAL A 120 -4.07 5.31 0.77
CA VAL A 120 -4.28 4.83 -0.61
C VAL A 120 -5.75 4.61 -0.93
N PHE A 121 -6.53 4.03 0.00
CA PHE A 121 -7.88 3.55 -0.31
C PHE A 121 -9.01 4.24 0.44
N MET A 122 -8.75 4.88 1.58
CA MET A 122 -9.80 5.30 2.50
C MET A 122 -9.88 6.83 2.71
N THR A 123 -9.10 7.62 1.97
CA THR A 123 -9.12 9.08 2.05
C THR A 123 -9.52 9.71 0.72
N SER A 124 -9.93 10.99 0.76
CA SER A 124 -10.16 11.78 -0.46
C SER A 124 -8.88 11.95 -1.31
N LEU A 125 -7.73 11.61 -0.75
CA LEU A 125 -6.44 11.62 -1.42
C LEU A 125 -6.29 10.47 -2.42
N SER A 126 -7.11 9.44 -2.34
CA SER A 126 -7.18 8.38 -3.34
C SER A 126 -7.35 8.92 -4.77
N ARG A 127 -7.90 10.13 -4.95
CA ARG A 127 -7.97 10.82 -6.25
C ARG A 127 -6.61 11.26 -6.81
N PHE A 128 -5.58 11.46 -5.95
CA PHE A 128 -4.22 11.84 -6.37
C PHE A 128 -3.30 10.61 -6.54
N VAL A 129 -3.63 9.55 -5.85
CA VAL A 129 -3.11 8.24 -6.18
C VAL A 129 -3.99 7.76 -7.32
N PRO A 130 -3.47 7.48 -8.51
CA PRO A 130 -4.29 6.94 -9.58
C PRO A 130 -4.93 5.64 -9.09
N THR A 131 -6.04 5.76 -8.43
CA THR A 131 -6.89 4.66 -8.05
C THR A 131 -7.58 4.27 -9.32
N LEU A 132 -7.10 3.25 -9.79
CA LEU A 132 -7.61 2.47 -10.85
C LEU A 132 -9.07 2.18 -10.58
N GLY A 133 -9.90 2.76 -11.38
CA GLY A 133 -11.01 1.97 -11.85
C GLY A 133 -10.39 0.75 -12.52
N HIS A 134 -10.94 -0.43 -12.32
CA HIS A 134 -10.45 -1.71 -12.83
C HIS A 134 -10.18 -1.75 -14.34
N ARG A 135 -10.45 -0.67 -15.05
CA ARG A 135 -10.36 -0.56 -16.51
C ARG A 135 -9.23 0.30 -17.01
N GLY A 136 -8.30 0.71 -16.13
CA GLY A 136 -7.08 1.39 -16.54
C GLY A 136 -7.26 2.68 -17.35
N LEU A 137 -8.43 3.34 -17.25
CA LEU A 137 -8.66 4.60 -17.93
C LEU A 137 -8.03 5.73 -17.12
N PRO A 138 -7.07 6.48 -17.68
CA PRO A 138 -6.59 7.70 -17.06
C PRO A 138 -7.77 8.66 -16.90
N CYS A 139 -7.86 9.31 -15.75
CA CYS A 139 -8.68 10.51 -15.61
C CYS A 139 -8.28 11.47 -16.75
N ALA A 140 -9.24 12.08 -17.43
CA ALA A 140 -9.01 12.95 -18.57
C ALA A 140 -7.99 14.07 -18.23
N GLY A 141 -6.82 14.03 -18.87
CA GLY A 141 -5.71 14.96 -18.70
C GLY A 141 -4.37 14.31 -19.05
N GLU A 142 -3.36 15.07 -19.40
CA GLU A 142 -1.99 14.58 -19.55
C GLU A 142 -1.47 14.13 -18.16
N VAL A 143 -1.32 12.82 -17.98
CA VAL A 143 -0.78 12.21 -16.76
C VAL A 143 0.75 12.19 -16.88
N PRO A 144 1.51 12.78 -15.93
CA PRO A 144 2.97 12.70 -15.93
C PRO A 144 3.45 11.24 -15.98
N GLU A 145 4.55 10.98 -16.71
CA GLU A 145 5.07 9.63 -16.95
C GLU A 145 5.39 8.85 -15.66
N ASP A 146 5.86 9.55 -14.64
CA ASP A 146 6.13 8.96 -13.33
C ASP A 146 4.84 8.53 -12.59
N VAL A 147 3.73 9.21 -12.83
CA VAL A 147 2.39 8.83 -12.34
C VAL A 147 1.88 7.62 -13.11
N VAL A 148 2.13 7.54 -14.43
CA VAL A 148 1.78 6.38 -15.26
C VAL A 148 2.50 5.13 -14.78
N GLN A 149 3.81 5.17 -14.55
CA GLN A 149 4.56 4.01 -14.05
C GLN A 149 4.08 3.51 -12.68
N LYS A 150 3.69 4.42 -11.80
CA LYS A 150 3.17 4.10 -10.46
C LYS A 150 1.74 3.54 -10.53
N THR A 151 0.94 4.04 -11.48
CA THR A 151 -0.38 3.50 -11.82
C THR A 151 -0.27 2.05 -12.29
N VAL A 152 0.73 1.72 -13.10
CA VAL A 152 1.00 0.35 -13.58
C VAL A 152 1.13 -0.65 -12.42
N LYS A 153 1.75 -0.29 -11.30
CA LYS A 153 1.92 -1.20 -10.14
C LYS A 153 0.63 -1.48 -9.37
N ALA A 154 -0.22 -0.48 -9.22
CA ALA A 154 -1.54 -0.69 -8.66
C ALA A 154 -2.38 -1.60 -9.59
N MET A 155 -2.31 -1.40 -10.92
CA MET A 155 -2.91 -2.30 -11.92
C MET A 155 -2.35 -3.71 -11.84
N GLN A 156 -1.05 -3.88 -11.60
CA GLN A 156 -0.46 -5.21 -11.45
C GLN A 156 -1.06 -5.99 -10.27
N SER A 157 -1.31 -5.34 -9.13
CA SER A 157 -1.89 -6.02 -7.98
C SER A 157 -3.30 -6.54 -8.25
N PHE A 158 -4.14 -5.76 -8.93
CA PHE A 158 -5.46 -6.20 -9.36
C PHE A 158 -5.37 -7.22 -10.51
N GLY A 159 -4.45 -7.03 -11.47
CA GLY A 159 -4.20 -7.95 -12.57
C GLY A 159 -3.80 -9.37 -12.12
N ILE A 160 -3.10 -9.50 -10.99
CA ILE A 160 -2.81 -10.80 -10.37
C ILE A 160 -4.12 -11.53 -10.01
N LEU A 161 -5.06 -10.82 -9.36
CA LEU A 161 -6.36 -11.38 -9.00
C LEU A 161 -7.18 -11.73 -10.24
N GLN A 162 -7.26 -10.82 -11.21
CA GLN A 162 -8.01 -11.03 -12.46
C GLN A 162 -7.47 -12.25 -13.23
N THR A 163 -6.15 -12.36 -13.38
CA THR A 163 -5.52 -13.52 -14.01
C THR A 163 -5.82 -14.83 -13.26
N GLY A 164 -5.87 -14.78 -11.92
CA GLY A 164 -6.29 -15.93 -11.10
C GLY A 164 -7.71 -16.37 -11.40
N ILE A 165 -8.66 -15.44 -11.46
CA ILE A 165 -10.07 -15.70 -11.80
C ILE A 165 -10.20 -16.26 -13.24
N GLU A 166 -9.52 -15.65 -14.22
CA GLU A 166 -9.53 -16.12 -15.61
C GLU A 166 -9.04 -17.58 -15.75
N ARG A 167 -8.00 -17.93 -15.01
CA ARG A 167 -7.49 -19.31 -14.95
C ARG A 167 -8.51 -20.29 -14.36
N LEU A 168 -9.24 -19.89 -13.32
CA LEU A 168 -10.30 -20.71 -12.71
C LEU A 168 -11.49 -20.90 -13.68
N VAL A 169 -11.84 -19.85 -14.42
CA VAL A 169 -12.87 -19.93 -15.49
C VAL A 169 -12.39 -20.87 -16.61
N ALA A 170 -11.15 -20.73 -17.08
CA ALA A 170 -10.59 -21.59 -18.11
C ALA A 170 -10.49 -23.07 -17.68
N ALA A 171 -10.28 -23.33 -16.40
CA ALA A 171 -10.30 -24.67 -15.82
C ALA A 171 -11.72 -25.24 -15.58
N GLY A 172 -12.79 -24.48 -15.86
CA GLY A 172 -14.17 -24.87 -15.63
C GLY A 172 -14.57 -24.93 -14.15
N LEU A 173 -13.80 -24.33 -13.28
CA LEU A 173 -14.04 -24.29 -11.82
C LEU A 173 -14.94 -23.13 -11.42
N LEU A 174 -14.98 -22.07 -12.23
CA LEU A 174 -15.89 -20.93 -12.10
C LEU A 174 -16.74 -20.75 -13.36
N ARG A 175 -17.89 -20.07 -13.22
CA ARG A 175 -18.73 -19.69 -14.36
C ARG A 175 -17.98 -18.70 -15.26
N ALA A 176 -18.24 -18.77 -16.56
CA ALA A 176 -17.61 -17.93 -17.58
C ALA A 176 -18.41 -16.66 -17.91
N ASP A 177 -19.55 -16.45 -17.25
CA ASP A 177 -20.50 -15.38 -17.59
C ASP A 177 -20.01 -13.98 -17.19
N ASP A 178 -19.24 -13.84 -16.10
CA ASP A 178 -18.75 -12.54 -15.63
C ASP A 178 -17.44 -12.63 -14.82
N PRO A 179 -16.29 -12.94 -15.46
CA PRO A 179 -15.01 -13.00 -14.76
C PRO A 179 -14.58 -11.69 -14.12
N GLU A 180 -14.91 -10.55 -14.76
CA GLU A 180 -14.58 -9.22 -14.23
C GLU A 180 -15.36 -8.93 -12.95
N GLY A 181 -16.68 -9.16 -12.94
CA GLY A 181 -17.51 -8.99 -11.76
C GLY A 181 -17.13 -9.93 -10.61
N PHE A 182 -16.60 -11.11 -10.93
CA PHE A 182 -16.03 -12.00 -9.90
C PHE A 182 -14.76 -11.42 -9.27
N ALA A 183 -13.84 -10.89 -10.09
CA ALA A 183 -12.64 -10.23 -9.59
C ALA A 183 -12.99 -9.01 -8.72
N ASP A 184 -13.94 -8.19 -9.16
CA ASP A 184 -14.45 -7.04 -8.41
C ASP A 184 -15.03 -7.45 -7.06
N SER A 185 -15.84 -8.53 -7.04
CA SER A 185 -16.50 -9.04 -5.83
C SER A 185 -15.48 -9.58 -4.82
N VAL A 186 -14.48 -10.32 -5.29
CA VAL A 186 -13.41 -10.85 -4.47
C VAL A 186 -12.59 -9.70 -3.89
N TRP A 187 -12.22 -8.71 -4.71
CA TRP A 187 -11.49 -7.54 -4.24
C TRP A 187 -12.30 -6.74 -3.21
N ALA A 188 -13.57 -6.46 -3.49
CA ALA A 188 -14.46 -5.71 -2.59
C ALA A 188 -14.59 -6.40 -1.22
N MET A 189 -14.65 -7.73 -1.18
CA MET A 189 -14.68 -8.52 0.06
C MET A 189 -13.39 -8.31 0.86
N GLY A 190 -12.22 -8.50 0.25
CA GLY A 190 -10.94 -8.31 0.91
C GLY A 190 -10.74 -6.88 1.40
N HIS A 191 -11.10 -5.89 0.56
CA HIS A 191 -11.10 -4.47 0.91
C HIS A 191 -12.04 -4.17 2.08
N GLY A 192 -13.23 -4.73 2.09
CA GLY A 192 -14.19 -4.59 3.18
C GLY A 192 -13.65 -5.11 4.52
N ILE A 193 -13.03 -6.29 4.54
CA ILE A 193 -12.42 -6.86 5.75
C ILE A 193 -11.34 -5.91 6.29
N VAL A 194 -10.38 -5.53 5.45
CA VAL A 194 -9.27 -4.65 5.87
C VAL A 194 -9.81 -3.31 6.38
N SER A 195 -10.71 -2.67 5.64
CA SER A 195 -11.28 -1.36 5.99
C SER A 195 -12.04 -1.39 7.32
N LEU A 196 -12.84 -2.44 7.55
CA LEU A 196 -13.60 -2.61 8.78
C LEU A 196 -12.69 -2.85 9.98
N VAL A 197 -11.68 -3.72 9.86
CA VAL A 197 -10.73 -3.98 10.94
C VAL A 197 -9.92 -2.73 11.28
N ILE A 198 -9.43 -1.99 10.27
CA ILE A 198 -8.69 -0.75 10.46
C ILE A 198 -9.53 0.32 11.17
N THR A 199 -10.84 0.38 10.91
CA THR A 199 -11.71 1.44 11.45
C THR A 199 -12.36 1.08 12.76
N LYS A 200 -12.65 -0.19 13.02
CA LYS A 200 -13.41 -0.67 14.18
C LYS A 200 -12.60 -1.48 15.19
N GLY A 201 -11.38 -1.91 14.80
CA GLY A 201 -10.58 -2.86 15.58
C GLY A 201 -11.01 -4.32 15.33
N ASP A 202 -10.07 -5.23 15.48
CA ASP A 202 -10.24 -6.66 15.22
C ASP A 202 -11.13 -7.37 16.23
N SER A 203 -11.14 -6.92 17.49
CA SER A 203 -11.92 -7.50 18.59
C SER A 203 -13.44 -7.46 18.38
N ASN A 204 -13.92 -6.67 17.42
CA ASN A 204 -15.34 -6.52 17.14
C ASN A 204 -15.89 -7.54 16.14
N PHE A 205 -15.02 -8.41 15.58
CA PHE A 205 -15.38 -9.32 14.51
C PHE A 205 -15.02 -10.76 14.85
N THR A 206 -15.48 -11.69 14.01
CA THR A 206 -14.96 -13.05 13.95
C THR A 206 -13.44 -13.02 13.74
N PRO A 207 -12.66 -13.98 14.31
CA PRO A 207 -11.24 -14.08 14.03
C PRO A 207 -10.95 -13.99 12.54
N ILE A 208 -9.96 -13.17 12.16
CA ILE A 208 -9.74 -12.73 10.78
C ILE A 208 -9.60 -13.90 9.81
N ASP A 209 -8.82 -14.92 10.16
CA ASP A 209 -8.63 -16.09 9.30
C ASP A 209 -9.96 -16.82 9.03
N ARG A 210 -10.78 -17.01 10.06
CA ARG A 210 -12.12 -17.60 9.90
C ARG A 210 -13.04 -16.72 9.04
N TRP A 211 -12.95 -15.41 9.20
CA TRP A 211 -13.75 -14.49 8.41
C TRP A 211 -13.37 -14.55 6.93
N ILE A 212 -12.07 -14.56 6.63
CA ILE A 212 -11.56 -14.74 5.27
C ILE A 212 -12.07 -16.05 4.68
N ASP A 213 -11.89 -17.17 5.39
CA ASP A 213 -12.32 -18.51 4.94
C ASP A 213 -13.81 -18.56 4.63
N THR A 214 -14.63 -18.04 5.53
CA THR A 214 -16.09 -18.01 5.34
C THR A 214 -16.46 -17.16 4.13
N SER A 215 -15.87 -15.99 3.97
CA SER A 215 -16.16 -15.06 2.88
C SER A 215 -15.74 -15.62 1.53
N ILE A 216 -14.56 -16.23 1.44
CA ILE A 216 -14.11 -16.92 0.23
C ILE A 216 -15.03 -18.08 -0.10
N GLY A 217 -15.42 -18.90 0.89
CA GLY A 217 -16.36 -20.00 0.68
C GLY A 217 -17.68 -19.54 0.07
N ILE A 218 -18.29 -18.48 0.61
CA ILE A 218 -19.53 -17.90 0.10
C ILE A 218 -19.37 -17.43 -1.36
N LEU A 219 -18.28 -16.72 -1.66
CA LEU A 219 -18.01 -16.24 -3.03
C LEU A 219 -17.79 -17.40 -3.98
N MET A 220 -16.97 -18.39 -3.59
CA MET A 220 -16.67 -19.55 -4.43
C MET A 220 -17.93 -20.37 -4.73
N ASP A 221 -18.79 -20.61 -3.74
CA ASP A 221 -20.05 -21.35 -3.95
C ASP A 221 -21.00 -20.58 -4.89
N GLY A 222 -21.04 -19.23 -4.78
CA GLY A 222 -21.82 -18.38 -5.68
C GLY A 222 -21.30 -18.35 -7.13
N MET A 223 -20.02 -18.58 -7.34
CA MET A 223 -19.34 -18.53 -8.64
C MET A 223 -19.17 -19.92 -9.32
N ARG A 224 -19.51 -21.02 -8.65
CA ARG A 224 -19.41 -22.37 -9.23
C ARG A 224 -20.32 -22.55 -10.45
N PRO A 225 -19.92 -23.36 -11.44
CA PRO A 225 -20.81 -23.80 -12.51
C PRO A 225 -22.07 -24.46 -11.92
N ARG A 226 -23.23 -24.20 -12.53
CA ARG A 226 -24.53 -24.83 -12.18
C ARG A 226 -24.70 -26.10 -12.92
#